data_19a101d3ff5a756523f811ceb3cad3c5
#
_entry.id   19a101d3ff5a756523f811ceb3cad3c5
#
_cell.length_a   1.000
_cell.length_b   1.000
_cell.length_c   1.000
_cell.angle_alpha   90.00
_cell.angle_beta   90.00
_cell.angle_gamma   90.00
#
_symmetry.space_group_name_H-M   'P 1'
#
loop_
_entity.id
_entity.type
_entity.pdbx_description
1 polymer ?
#
loop_
_entity_poly.entity_id
_entity_poly.type
_entity_poly.pdbx_seq_one_letter_code
_entity_poly.pdbx_strand_id
1 'polypeptide(L)'
;AIAIAIHNIPEGIAVSVPVYYATKSRAKALVYSSLSGLSEPIGAILGFFLLKHFISDAAFGLVFAAVAGIMIYISLDELLPTAEEYAEHHIAISGLIAGMVIMAVSLALFV
;
A
#
# COMPACT_ATOMS: atom_id res chain seq x y z
N ALA A 1 5.12 -8.58 -13.72
CA ALA A 1 5.89 -7.33 -13.52
C ALA A 1 5.00 -6.09 -13.62
N ILE A 2 4.26 -5.86 -14.72
CA ILE A 2 3.42 -4.66 -14.94
C ILE A 2 2.32 -4.52 -13.87
N ALA A 3 1.59 -5.58 -13.57
CA ALA A 3 0.52 -5.55 -12.59
C ALA A 3 1.05 -5.22 -11.17
N ILE A 4 2.23 -5.73 -10.78
CA ILE A 4 2.90 -5.37 -9.52
C ILE A 4 3.28 -3.89 -9.52
N ALA A 5 3.76 -3.34 -10.65
CA ALA A 5 4.08 -1.93 -10.74
C ALA A 5 2.82 -1.04 -10.57
N ILE A 6 1.70 -1.42 -11.19
CA ILE A 6 0.42 -0.71 -11.05
C ILE A 6 -0.08 -0.75 -9.59
N HIS A 7 0.12 -1.86 -8.88
CA HIS A 7 -0.23 -2.02 -7.47
C HIS A 7 0.59 -1.06 -6.58
N ASN A 8 1.89 -0.95 -6.81
CA ASN A 8 2.79 -0.17 -5.96
C ASN A 8 2.71 1.35 -6.19
N ILE A 9 2.16 1.82 -7.33
CA ILE A 9 1.98 3.26 -7.58
C ILE A 9 1.09 3.93 -6.53
N PRO A 10 -0.12 3.44 -6.22
CA PRO A 10 -0.96 4.00 -5.17
C PRO A 10 -0.28 4.03 -3.80
N GLU A 11 0.46 2.99 -3.43
CA GLU A 11 1.19 2.95 -2.16
C GLU A 11 2.29 4.01 -2.09
N GLY A 12 3.05 4.18 -3.17
CA GLY A 12 4.05 5.25 -3.27
C GLY A 12 3.43 6.65 -3.13
N ILE A 13 2.25 6.88 -3.70
CA ILE A 13 1.51 8.13 -3.55
C ILE A 13 1.06 8.33 -2.10
N ALA A 14 0.51 7.29 -1.47
CA ALA A 14 0.04 7.32 -0.09
C ALA A 14 1.14 7.72 0.92
N VAL A 15 2.39 7.34 0.66
CA VAL A 15 3.54 7.75 1.48
C VAL A 15 4.07 9.13 1.08
N SER A 16 4.22 9.39 -0.23
CA SER A 16 4.89 10.60 -0.70
C SER A 16 4.09 11.88 -0.44
N VAL A 17 2.77 11.83 -0.56
CA VAL A 17 1.90 13.01 -0.41
C VAL A 17 1.93 13.56 1.01
N PRO A 18 1.64 12.80 2.07
CA PRO A 18 1.71 13.30 3.44
C PRO A 18 3.11 13.82 3.81
N VAL A 19 4.17 13.07 3.42
CA VAL A 19 5.55 13.51 3.69
C VAL A 19 5.87 14.83 2.99
N TYR A 20 5.41 15.01 1.75
CA TYR A 20 5.59 16.29 1.05
C TYR A 20 4.86 17.43 1.75
N TYR A 21 3.61 17.24 2.15
CA TYR A 21 2.85 18.28 2.82
C TYR A 21 3.44 18.65 4.19
N ALA A 22 3.91 17.67 4.95
CA ALA A 22 4.55 17.89 6.24
C ALA A 22 5.92 18.55 6.15
N THR A 23 6.74 18.19 5.14
CA THR A 23 8.15 18.63 5.06
C THR A 23 8.41 19.71 4.02
N LYS A 24 7.48 19.94 3.09
CA LYS A 24 7.61 20.80 1.90
C LYS A 24 8.84 20.45 1.03
N SER A 25 9.34 19.23 1.14
CA SER A 25 10.53 18.74 0.46
C SER A 25 10.20 17.55 -0.45
N ARG A 26 10.34 17.76 -1.76
CA ARG A 26 10.17 16.68 -2.76
C ARG A 26 11.20 15.57 -2.58
N ALA A 27 12.42 15.92 -2.20
CA ALA A 27 13.49 14.95 -1.97
C ALA A 27 13.15 14.02 -0.80
N LYS A 28 12.66 14.56 0.32
CA LYS A 28 12.21 13.73 1.45
C LYS A 28 11.04 12.83 1.07
N ALA A 29 10.03 13.36 0.41
CA ALA A 29 8.88 12.59 -0.07
C ALA A 29 9.34 11.41 -0.95
N LEU A 30 10.25 11.65 -1.90
CA LEU A 30 10.79 10.61 -2.76
C LEU A 30 11.59 9.56 -1.97
N VAL A 31 12.47 9.98 -1.06
CA VAL A 31 13.29 9.06 -0.25
C VAL A 31 12.40 8.16 0.63
N TYR A 32 11.45 8.74 1.36
CA TYR A 32 10.56 7.95 2.22
C TYR A 32 9.67 6.99 1.43
N SER A 33 9.11 7.43 0.30
CA SER A 33 8.32 6.57 -0.59
C SER A 33 9.17 5.44 -1.17
N SER A 34 10.40 5.73 -1.60
CA SER A 34 11.32 4.70 -2.12
C SER A 34 11.73 3.70 -1.04
N LEU A 35 12.02 4.15 0.18
CA LEU A 35 12.33 3.27 1.30
C LEU A 35 11.15 2.38 1.67
N SER A 36 9.93 2.91 1.67
CA SER A 36 8.70 2.14 1.87
C SER A 36 8.58 1.04 0.81
N GLY A 37 8.67 1.40 -0.47
CA GLY A 37 8.58 0.41 -1.56
C GLY A 37 9.70 -0.63 -1.55
N LEU A 38 10.92 -0.29 -1.07
CA LEU A 38 12.01 -1.25 -0.92
C LEU A 38 11.85 -2.18 0.30
N SER A 39 11.09 -1.77 1.31
CA SER A 39 10.85 -2.60 2.49
C SER A 39 10.05 -3.87 2.16
N GLU A 40 9.18 -3.82 1.14
CA GLU A 40 8.34 -4.94 0.72
C GLU A 40 9.17 -6.11 0.17
N PRO A 41 10.02 -5.95 -0.88
CA PRO A 41 10.82 -7.06 -1.38
C PRO A 41 11.84 -7.55 -0.35
N ILE A 42 12.39 -6.66 0.49
CA ILE A 42 13.27 -7.04 1.59
C ILE A 42 12.52 -7.88 2.62
N GLY A 43 11.34 -7.44 3.04
CA GLY A 43 10.47 -8.18 3.96
C GLY A 43 10.03 -9.54 3.39
N ALA A 44 9.69 -9.60 2.11
CA ALA A 44 9.32 -10.84 1.43
C ALA A 44 10.49 -11.84 1.38
N ILE A 45 11.70 -11.39 1.03
CA ILE A 45 12.90 -12.22 1.00
C ILE A 45 13.24 -12.74 2.39
N LEU A 46 13.30 -11.87 3.39
CA LEU A 46 13.59 -12.25 4.77
C LEU A 46 12.51 -13.20 5.32
N GLY A 47 11.24 -12.89 5.10
CA GLY A 47 10.12 -13.73 5.50
C GLY A 47 10.22 -15.12 4.86
N PHE A 48 10.49 -15.20 3.55
CA PHE A 48 10.66 -16.47 2.86
C PHE A 48 11.80 -17.31 3.47
N PHE A 49 13.00 -16.74 3.65
CA PHE A 49 14.14 -17.50 4.16
C PHE A 49 13.98 -17.92 5.63
N LEU A 50 13.39 -17.07 6.46
CA LEU A 50 13.21 -17.37 7.88
C LEU A 50 12.05 -18.34 8.14
N LEU A 51 10.99 -18.24 7.34
CA LEU A 51 9.73 -18.90 7.66
C LEU A 51 9.41 -20.11 6.78
N LYS A 52 10.08 -20.29 5.63
CA LYS A 52 9.77 -21.37 4.67
C LYS A 52 9.78 -22.79 5.27
N HIS A 53 10.51 -23.02 6.35
CA HIS A 53 10.60 -24.34 7.02
C HIS A 53 9.57 -24.51 8.16
N PHE A 54 8.94 -23.44 8.60
CA PHE A 54 8.07 -23.43 9.77
C PHE A 54 6.61 -23.07 9.45
N ILE A 55 6.35 -22.50 8.26
CA ILE A 55 5.01 -22.03 7.92
C ILE A 55 4.28 -23.05 7.07
N SER A 56 3.14 -23.53 7.56
CA SER A 56 2.14 -24.27 6.80
C SER A 56 1.36 -23.32 5.87
N ASP A 57 0.70 -23.88 4.84
CA ASP A 57 -0.17 -23.09 3.93
C ASP A 57 -1.25 -22.31 4.72
N ALA A 58 -1.79 -22.89 5.79
CA ALA A 58 -2.75 -22.24 6.66
C ALA A 58 -2.14 -21.03 7.39
N ALA A 59 -0.90 -21.15 7.89
CA ALA A 59 -0.21 -20.04 8.54
C ALA A 59 0.14 -18.93 7.54
N PHE A 60 0.49 -19.28 6.29
CA PHE A 60 0.66 -18.33 5.21
C PHE A 60 -0.63 -17.53 4.95
N GLY A 61 -1.77 -18.23 4.82
CA GLY A 61 -3.07 -17.60 4.65
C GLY A 61 -3.43 -16.64 5.78
N LEU A 62 -3.11 -17.02 7.03
CA LEU A 62 -3.35 -16.18 8.20
C LEU A 62 -2.50 -14.90 8.19
N VAL A 63 -1.23 -15.00 7.82
CA VAL A 63 -0.33 -13.84 7.68
C VAL A 63 -0.85 -12.89 6.61
N PHE A 64 -1.22 -13.39 5.43
CA PHE A 64 -1.80 -12.54 4.38
C PHE A 64 -3.12 -11.89 4.79
N ALA A 65 -3.98 -12.61 5.49
CA ALA A 65 -5.23 -12.05 6.02
C ALA A 65 -4.97 -10.96 7.05
N ALA A 66 -3.99 -11.14 7.92
CA ALA A 66 -3.59 -10.13 8.90
C ALA A 66 -3.03 -8.87 8.23
N VAL A 67 -2.15 -9.03 7.23
CA VAL A 67 -1.60 -7.91 6.45
C VAL A 67 -2.72 -7.16 5.72
N ALA A 68 -3.62 -7.88 5.06
CA ALA A 68 -4.77 -7.26 4.39
C ALA A 68 -5.65 -6.46 5.38
N GLY A 69 -5.89 -7.00 6.58
CA GLY A 69 -6.62 -6.30 7.64
C GLY A 69 -5.94 -5.01 8.09
N ILE A 70 -4.61 -5.03 8.26
CA ILE A 70 -3.82 -3.84 8.60
C ILE A 70 -3.91 -2.80 7.48
N MET A 71 -3.78 -3.20 6.21
CA MET A 71 -3.86 -2.29 5.07
C MET A 71 -5.24 -1.63 4.97
N ILE A 72 -6.33 -2.38 5.19
CA ILE A 72 -7.69 -1.82 5.23
C ILE A 72 -7.83 -0.83 6.38
N TYR A 73 -7.34 -1.19 7.58
CA TYR A 73 -7.38 -0.31 8.75
C TYR A 73 -6.66 1.01 8.46
N ILE A 74 -5.41 0.98 7.98
CA ILE A 74 -4.64 2.19 7.66
C ILE A 74 -5.36 3.03 6.59
N SER A 75 -5.94 2.38 5.57
CA SER A 75 -6.65 3.09 4.50
C SER A 75 -7.87 3.86 5.00
N LEU A 76 -8.62 3.28 5.94
CA LEU A 76 -9.85 3.89 6.45
C LEU A 76 -9.62 4.83 7.64
N ASP A 77 -8.66 4.52 8.50
CA ASP A 77 -8.42 5.25 9.74
C ASP A 77 -7.40 6.41 9.58
N GLU A 78 -6.44 6.27 8.68
CA GLU A 78 -5.37 7.24 8.47
C GLU A 78 -5.48 7.98 7.12
N LEU A 79 -5.58 7.21 6.02
CA LEU A 79 -5.49 7.81 4.69
C LEU A 79 -6.77 8.52 4.27
N LEU A 80 -7.93 7.97 4.55
CA LEU A 80 -9.20 8.58 4.18
C LEU A 80 -9.44 9.89 4.94
N PRO A 81 -9.30 9.97 6.27
CA PRO A 81 -9.41 11.24 6.99
C PRO A 81 -8.38 12.27 6.53
N THR A 82 -7.14 11.85 6.27
CA THR A 82 -6.11 12.75 5.73
C THR A 82 -6.51 13.28 4.34
N ALA A 83 -7.09 12.46 3.47
CA ALA A 83 -7.56 12.89 2.16
C ALA A 83 -8.72 13.90 2.27
N GLU A 84 -9.63 13.73 3.23
CA GLU A 84 -10.74 14.65 3.51
C GLU A 84 -10.27 16.00 4.07
N GLU A 85 -9.11 16.05 4.72
CA GLU A 85 -8.52 17.31 5.20
C GLU A 85 -8.02 18.21 4.04
N TYR A 86 -7.67 17.62 2.89
CA TYR A 86 -7.16 18.34 1.70
C TYR A 86 -8.17 18.45 0.56
N ALA A 87 -9.26 17.69 0.58
CA ALA A 87 -10.28 17.67 -0.46
C ALA A 87 -11.68 17.58 0.13
N GLU A 88 -12.68 17.93 -0.67
CA GLU A 88 -14.08 17.70 -0.28
C GLU A 88 -14.35 16.20 -0.11
N HIS A 89 -15.19 15.85 0.87
CA HIS A 89 -15.58 14.49 1.21
C HIS A 89 -15.92 13.62 -0.02
N HIS A 90 -16.73 14.12 -0.94
CA HIS A 90 -17.13 13.37 -2.14
C HIS A 90 -15.94 13.10 -3.09
N ILE A 91 -14.95 13.99 -3.14
CA ILE A 91 -13.74 13.80 -3.93
C ILE A 91 -12.87 12.73 -3.29
N ALA A 92 -12.70 12.75 -1.97
CA ALA A 92 -11.94 11.73 -1.24
C ALA A 92 -12.56 10.34 -1.42
N ILE A 93 -13.88 10.21 -1.28
CA ILE A 93 -14.61 8.95 -1.49
C ILE A 93 -14.50 8.47 -2.96
N SER A 94 -14.62 9.37 -3.93
CA SER A 94 -14.46 8.99 -5.34
C SER A 94 -13.04 8.50 -5.65
N GLY A 95 -12.02 9.09 -5.01
CA GLY A 95 -10.64 8.64 -5.07
C GLY A 95 -10.46 7.22 -4.48
N LEU A 96 -11.07 6.96 -3.33
CA LEU A 96 -11.10 5.63 -2.71
C LEU A 96 -11.70 4.59 -3.66
N ILE A 97 -12.88 4.87 -4.22
CA ILE A 97 -13.55 3.96 -5.17
C ILE A 97 -12.70 3.75 -6.43
N ALA A 98 -12.12 4.80 -6.98
CA ALA A 98 -11.24 4.70 -8.14
C ALA A 98 -10.01 3.81 -7.84
N GLY A 99 -9.40 3.95 -6.67
CA GLY A 99 -8.31 3.09 -6.21
C GLY A 99 -8.74 1.62 -6.11
N MET A 100 -9.90 1.35 -5.54
CA MET A 100 -10.46 -0.02 -5.48
C MET A 100 -10.68 -0.62 -6.87
N VAL A 101 -11.19 0.16 -7.83
CA VAL A 101 -11.39 -0.29 -9.22
C VAL A 101 -10.04 -0.60 -9.89
N ILE A 102 -9.05 0.27 -9.74
CA ILE A 102 -7.70 0.05 -10.29
C ILE A 102 -7.10 -1.24 -9.74
N MET A 103 -7.24 -1.47 -8.43
CA MET A 103 -6.75 -2.68 -7.77
C MET A 103 -7.49 -3.93 -8.27
N ALA A 104 -8.81 -3.88 -8.38
CA ALA A 104 -9.60 -4.99 -8.90
C ALA A 104 -9.22 -5.35 -10.34
N VAL A 105 -9.03 -4.35 -11.21
CA VAL A 105 -8.56 -4.55 -12.59
C VAL A 105 -7.14 -5.13 -12.60
N SER A 106 -6.24 -4.62 -11.77
CA SER A 106 -4.88 -5.15 -11.64
C SER A 106 -4.90 -6.64 -11.26
N LEU A 107 -5.69 -7.03 -10.27
CA LEU A 107 -5.85 -8.43 -9.88
C LEU A 107 -6.43 -9.30 -10.99
N ALA A 108 -7.43 -8.81 -11.73
CA ALA A 108 -8.01 -9.53 -12.86
C ALA A 108 -7.01 -9.78 -13.99
N LEU A 109 -5.99 -8.95 -14.14
CA LEU A 109 -4.90 -9.14 -15.11
C LEU A 109 -3.87 -10.19 -14.68
N PHE A 110 -3.92 -10.67 -13.43
CA PHE A 110 -3.07 -11.77 -12.93
C PHE A 110 -3.66 -13.16 -13.19
N VAL A 111 -4.92 -13.24 -13.47
CA VAL A 111 -5.65 -14.48 -13.74
C VAL A 111 -5.68 -14.75 -15.25
#